data_36a2fae97c50f9ab6443982e8bd4bcb3
#
_entry.id   36a2fae97c50f9ab6443982e8bd4bcb3
#
_cell.length_a   1.000
_cell.length_b   1.000
_cell.length_c   1.000
_cell.angle_alpha   90.00
_cell.angle_beta   90.00
_cell.angle_gamma   90.00
#
_symmetry.space_group_name_H-M   'P 1'
#
loop_
_entity.id
_entity.type
_entity.pdbx_description
1 polymer ?
#
loop_
_entity_poly.entity_id
_entity_poly.type
_entity_poly.pdbx_seq_one_letter_code
_entity_poly.pdbx_strand_id
1 'polypeptide(L)'
;MSKHHSLGSASLNRRALLSGTAAVLASPFVLSSARAEAPAVNVGIILPLSGPNAQFGINSRNGIELVADEINAAGGIAELGGAKINLVVADATSTPTTAGTVAQRLITQQDMTAVLGAFVSSLTIAISEVTERRDIPLLTMSFADQITGRGYKNIFQVVAKASVIGKAQFEYTAAIAQAAGEKIEKIAIMYEDTAYGTAQAKGLRAGAKAANVELVMDDAYPLGITDTTPLINKLRGSGAQAVFPVSYLNDSLLIIRTMRQQKLTIPAIGGAAGYVIPDFEKGLGEFAENVLSIDTSNYDLAPQLTERFRKRFGYFMVHEALEHAVCLEVLVQAIRKAKSAKAEDVAAALRGARFTGGWIDGMTGGAVQFDQTGLNVLSVPLMVQWRGKDIVTVWPKDIAKSAPVWRS
;
A
#
# COMPACT_ATOMS: atom_id res chain seq x y z
N MET A 1 -47.34 -28.03 79.93
CA MET A 1 -46.54 -29.09 80.57
C MET A 1 -45.08 -28.88 80.13
N SER A 2 -44.27 -28.52 81.14
CA SER A 2 -42.86 -28.22 81.10
C SER A 2 -42.02 -29.48 80.92
N LYS A 3 -40.92 -29.40 80.16
CA LYS A 3 -39.70 -30.17 80.46
C LYS A 3 -38.46 -29.39 79.99
N HIS A 4 -37.74 -28.89 80.95
CA HIS A 4 -36.37 -28.45 80.87
C HIS A 4 -35.42 -29.60 80.48
N HIS A 5 -34.44 -29.35 79.67
CA HIS A 5 -33.21 -30.15 79.64
C HIS A 5 -32.00 -29.23 79.64
N SER A 6 -31.16 -29.55 80.64
CA SER A 6 -29.99 -28.84 81.11
C SER A 6 -28.81 -28.85 80.15
N LEU A 7 -28.11 -27.72 80.09
CA LEU A 7 -26.82 -27.56 79.43
C LEU A 7 -25.69 -28.19 80.25
N GLY A 8 -25.01 -29.15 79.68
CA GLY A 8 -23.76 -29.69 80.21
C GLY A 8 -22.56 -28.85 79.75
N SER A 9 -21.88 -28.22 80.67
CA SER A 9 -20.63 -27.49 80.45
C SER A 9 -19.46 -28.46 80.25
N ALA A 10 -18.90 -28.52 79.07
CA ALA A 10 -17.65 -29.22 78.80
C ALA A 10 -16.47 -28.24 78.95
N SER A 11 -15.66 -28.53 80.01
CA SER A 11 -14.42 -27.81 80.30
C SER A 11 -13.34 -28.10 79.21
N LEU A 12 -12.91 -27.11 78.50
CA LEU A 12 -11.79 -27.18 77.58
C LEU A 12 -10.46 -27.20 78.30
N ASN A 13 -9.76 -28.30 78.20
CA ASN A 13 -8.49 -28.57 78.88
C ASN A 13 -7.35 -27.81 78.14
N ARG A 14 -6.68 -26.87 78.86
CA ARG A 14 -5.63 -25.98 78.33
C ARG A 14 -4.34 -26.67 77.89
N ARG A 15 -4.23 -27.97 77.93
CA ARG A 15 -3.05 -28.75 77.51
C ARG A 15 -3.11 -29.36 76.14
N ALA A 16 -4.23 -29.23 75.41
CA ALA A 16 -4.36 -29.76 74.05
C ALA A 16 -4.06 -28.73 72.96
N LEU A 17 -3.61 -27.52 73.34
CA LEU A 17 -3.39 -26.40 72.39
C LEU A 17 -1.93 -26.17 72.01
N LEU A 18 -1.01 -27.08 72.37
CA LEU A 18 0.44 -26.89 72.12
C LEU A 18 1.11 -27.95 71.19
N SER A 19 0.36 -28.81 70.55
CA SER A 19 0.95 -29.86 69.67
C SER A 19 0.46 -29.81 68.21
N GLY A 20 0.04 -28.65 67.71
CA GLY A 20 -0.50 -28.48 66.33
C GLY A 20 0.17 -27.38 65.55
N THR A 21 1.46 -27.11 65.76
CA THR A 21 2.19 -26.12 65.02
C THR A 21 3.39 -26.77 64.38
N ALA A 22 3.36 -26.87 63.06
CA ALA A 22 4.47 -26.87 62.09
C ALA A 22 4.19 -27.79 60.90
N ALA A 23 3.16 -27.49 60.14
CA ALA A 23 3.09 -27.88 58.76
C ALA A 23 2.50 -26.68 57.96
N VAL A 24 3.16 -25.54 58.05
CA VAL A 24 2.98 -24.48 57.08
C VAL A 24 3.67 -24.96 55.79
N LEU A 25 2.86 -25.45 54.89
CA LEU A 25 3.19 -25.78 53.54
C LEU A 25 3.97 -24.58 52.91
N ALA A 26 5.27 -24.77 52.76
CA ALA A 26 6.05 -23.99 51.79
C ALA A 26 5.56 -24.34 50.37
N SER A 27 4.38 -23.87 50.00
CA SER A 27 4.03 -23.76 48.60
C SER A 27 5.01 -22.75 47.99
N PRO A 28 5.80 -23.12 47.00
CA PRO A 28 6.54 -22.12 46.27
C PRO A 28 5.48 -21.19 45.65
N PHE A 29 5.34 -20.00 46.22
CA PHE A 29 4.71 -18.91 45.51
C PHE A 29 5.55 -18.72 44.24
N VAL A 30 5.17 -19.38 43.14
CA VAL A 30 5.56 -18.97 41.79
C VAL A 30 4.94 -17.59 41.64
N LEU A 31 5.68 -16.56 42.04
CA LEU A 31 5.45 -15.21 41.61
C LEU A 31 5.58 -15.27 40.10
N SER A 32 4.47 -15.60 39.42
CA SER A 32 4.27 -15.25 38.05
C SER A 32 4.43 -13.73 38.05
N SER A 33 5.63 -13.25 37.77
CA SER A 33 5.84 -11.84 37.50
C SER A 33 4.92 -11.52 36.33
N ALA A 34 3.79 -10.87 36.63
CA ALA A 34 2.99 -10.23 35.62
C ALA A 34 3.94 -9.27 34.91
N ARG A 35 4.52 -9.75 33.81
CA ARG A 35 5.36 -8.93 32.96
C ARG A 35 4.46 -7.81 32.48
N ALA A 36 4.70 -6.59 32.94
CA ALA A 36 3.96 -5.43 32.47
C ALA A 36 3.97 -5.48 30.95
N GLU A 37 2.79 -5.46 30.34
CA GLU A 37 2.67 -5.47 28.90
C GLU A 37 3.46 -4.29 28.35
N ALA A 38 4.33 -4.57 27.37
CA ALA A 38 5.15 -3.52 26.77
C ALA A 38 4.23 -2.47 26.11
N PRO A 39 4.54 -1.16 26.22
CA PRO A 39 3.74 -0.13 25.57
C PRO A 39 3.55 -0.43 24.08
N ALA A 40 2.32 -0.28 23.59
CA ALA A 40 2.02 -0.53 22.18
C ALA A 40 2.73 0.49 21.28
N VAL A 41 3.10 0.05 20.08
CA VAL A 41 3.66 0.88 19.03
C VAL A 41 2.50 1.48 18.21
N ASN A 42 2.26 2.77 18.34
CA ASN A 42 1.18 3.44 17.62
C ASN A 42 1.64 3.80 16.20
N VAL A 43 0.92 3.31 15.20
CA VAL A 43 1.13 3.61 13.78
C VAL A 43 -0.13 4.27 13.24
N GLY A 44 0.00 5.52 12.78
CA GLY A 44 -1.09 6.27 12.15
C GLY A 44 -1.34 5.74 10.74
N ILE A 45 -2.60 5.46 10.41
CA ILE A 45 -3.02 4.99 9.09
C ILE A 45 -3.97 6.03 8.50
N ILE A 46 -3.48 6.81 7.53
CA ILE A 46 -4.27 7.89 6.91
C ILE A 46 -4.51 7.56 5.44
N LEU A 47 -5.72 7.10 5.14
CA LEU A 47 -6.11 6.57 3.84
C LEU A 47 -7.45 7.16 3.39
N PRO A 48 -7.74 7.26 2.09
CA PRO A 48 -9.06 7.64 1.60
C PRO A 48 -10.03 6.47 1.85
N LEU A 49 -10.80 6.51 2.94
CA LEU A 49 -11.76 5.46 3.30
C LEU A 49 -13.19 5.82 2.90
N SER A 50 -13.40 7.02 2.38
CA SER A 50 -14.67 7.51 1.82
C SER A 50 -14.45 8.27 0.51
N GLY A 51 -15.52 8.46 -0.27
CA GLY A 51 -15.48 9.15 -1.57
C GLY A 51 -14.99 8.29 -2.74
N PRO A 52 -14.64 8.91 -3.88
CA PRO A 52 -14.38 8.20 -5.15
C PRO A 52 -13.17 7.25 -5.12
N ASN A 53 -12.23 7.46 -4.20
CA ASN A 53 -11.02 6.65 -4.05
C ASN A 53 -11.07 5.69 -2.85
N ALA A 54 -12.26 5.49 -2.23
CA ALA A 54 -12.41 4.69 -1.01
C ALA A 54 -11.92 3.25 -1.18
N GLN A 55 -12.14 2.63 -2.33
CA GLN A 55 -11.75 1.25 -2.57
C GLN A 55 -10.22 1.06 -2.43
N PHE A 56 -9.42 1.99 -2.94
CA PHE A 56 -7.95 1.95 -2.78
C PHE A 56 -7.53 2.04 -1.30
N GLY A 57 -8.19 2.92 -0.53
CA GLY A 57 -7.93 3.04 0.90
C GLY A 57 -8.31 1.80 1.68
N ILE A 58 -9.45 1.18 1.36
CA ILE A 58 -9.92 -0.06 1.97
C ILE A 58 -8.94 -1.21 1.67
N ASN A 59 -8.52 -1.36 0.41
CA ASN A 59 -7.55 -2.37 0.01
C ASN A 59 -6.21 -2.18 0.73
N SER A 60 -5.71 -0.95 0.78
CA SER A 60 -4.49 -0.58 1.52
C SER A 60 -4.57 -0.94 2.98
N ARG A 61 -5.69 -0.58 3.64
CA ARG A 61 -5.94 -0.93 5.04
C ARG A 61 -5.93 -2.43 5.26
N ASN A 62 -6.57 -3.20 4.38
CA ASN A 62 -6.61 -4.65 4.47
C ASN A 62 -5.19 -5.26 4.44
N GLY A 63 -4.29 -4.74 3.59
CA GLY A 63 -2.89 -5.16 3.55
C GLY A 63 -2.14 -4.85 4.84
N ILE A 64 -2.30 -3.64 5.37
CA ILE A 64 -1.68 -3.20 6.63
C ILE A 64 -2.20 -4.04 7.81
N GLU A 65 -3.51 -4.23 7.93
CA GLU A 65 -4.14 -5.00 9.02
C GLU A 65 -3.66 -6.46 9.01
N LEU A 66 -3.51 -7.07 7.82
CA LEU A 66 -3.01 -8.45 7.72
C LEU A 66 -1.61 -8.56 8.34
N VAL A 67 -0.70 -7.66 8.00
CA VAL A 67 0.68 -7.66 8.52
C VAL A 67 0.71 -7.38 10.02
N ALA A 68 -0.04 -6.39 10.48
CA ALA A 68 -0.11 -6.04 11.90
C ALA A 68 -0.63 -7.21 12.75
N ASP A 69 -1.68 -7.89 12.27
CA ASP A 69 -2.25 -9.05 12.94
C ASP A 69 -1.27 -10.22 12.99
N GLU A 70 -0.55 -10.50 11.90
CA GLU A 70 0.49 -11.54 11.86
C GLU A 70 1.60 -11.27 12.87
N ILE A 71 2.12 -10.04 12.92
CA ILE A 71 3.16 -9.63 13.87
C ILE A 71 2.64 -9.72 15.30
N ASN A 72 1.44 -9.24 15.55
CA ASN A 72 0.82 -9.25 16.88
C ASN A 72 0.53 -10.67 17.37
N ALA A 73 0.07 -11.56 16.48
CA ALA A 73 -0.15 -12.98 16.80
C ALA A 73 1.17 -13.72 17.08
N ALA A 74 2.26 -13.34 16.39
CA ALA A 74 3.60 -13.90 16.62
C ALA A 74 4.26 -13.41 17.93
N GLY A 75 3.57 -12.62 18.75
CA GLY A 75 4.07 -12.12 20.04
C GLY A 75 4.48 -10.64 20.02
N GLY A 76 4.31 -9.93 18.91
CA GLY A 76 4.67 -8.51 18.77
C GLY A 76 6.16 -8.30 18.41
N ILE A 77 6.67 -7.14 18.74
CA ILE A 77 8.06 -6.75 18.44
C ILE A 77 8.95 -7.16 19.60
N ALA A 78 9.69 -8.25 19.43
CA ALA A 78 10.50 -8.86 20.50
C ALA A 78 11.55 -7.90 21.09
N GLU A 79 12.19 -7.07 20.23
CA GLU A 79 13.19 -6.08 20.59
C GLU A 79 12.64 -4.99 21.53
N LEU A 80 11.30 -4.83 21.58
CA LEU A 80 10.57 -3.94 22.48
C LEU A 80 9.81 -4.70 23.56
N GLY A 81 10.27 -5.89 23.93
CA GLY A 81 9.65 -6.71 24.99
C GLY A 81 8.31 -7.33 24.61
N GLY A 82 8.01 -7.47 23.32
CA GLY A 82 6.76 -8.02 22.80
C GLY A 82 5.70 -6.94 22.56
N ALA A 83 6.09 -5.68 22.40
CA ALA A 83 5.18 -4.57 22.11
C ALA A 83 4.30 -4.88 20.89
N LYS A 84 3.00 -4.67 21.02
CA LYS A 84 2.03 -4.87 19.95
C LYS A 84 1.93 -3.63 19.07
N ILE A 85 1.66 -3.83 17.78
CA ILE A 85 1.33 -2.75 16.87
C ILE A 85 -0.12 -2.33 17.09
N ASN A 86 -0.34 -1.05 17.34
CA ASN A 86 -1.65 -0.42 17.44
C ASN A 86 -1.86 0.47 16.21
N LEU A 87 -2.81 0.11 15.35
CA LEU A 87 -3.15 0.87 14.16
C LEU A 87 -4.19 1.95 14.50
N VAL A 88 -3.83 3.22 14.32
CA VAL A 88 -4.72 4.37 14.54
C VAL A 88 -5.20 4.85 13.18
N VAL A 89 -6.39 4.37 12.78
CA VAL A 89 -6.95 4.58 11.44
C VAL A 89 -7.72 5.90 11.38
N ALA A 90 -7.48 6.67 10.30
CA ALA A 90 -8.19 7.91 10.02
C ALA A 90 -8.52 8.03 8.52
N ASP A 91 -9.71 8.54 8.22
CA ASP A 91 -10.18 8.77 6.86
C ASP A 91 -9.65 10.09 6.32
N ALA A 92 -8.77 10.03 5.31
CA ALA A 92 -8.26 11.21 4.59
C ALA A 92 -9.31 11.87 3.68
N THR A 93 -10.44 11.20 3.48
CA THR A 93 -11.47 11.59 2.51
C THR A 93 -10.92 11.77 1.08
N SER A 94 -11.35 12.81 0.35
CA SER A 94 -10.98 12.99 -1.07
C SER A 94 -10.22 14.28 -1.34
N THR A 95 -9.97 15.13 -0.32
CA THR A 95 -9.31 16.43 -0.54
C THR A 95 -8.01 16.58 0.22
N PRO A 96 -6.98 17.21 -0.38
CA PRO A 96 -5.70 17.46 0.29
C PRO A 96 -5.85 18.25 1.60
N THR A 97 -6.73 19.26 1.61
CA THR A 97 -7.00 20.07 2.81
C THR A 97 -7.52 19.22 3.97
N THR A 98 -8.50 18.35 3.71
CA THR A 98 -9.03 17.46 4.74
C THR A 98 -7.97 16.46 5.20
N ALA A 99 -7.19 15.88 4.28
CA ALA A 99 -6.11 14.94 4.61
C ALA A 99 -5.06 15.59 5.54
N GLY A 100 -4.65 16.82 5.27
CA GLY A 100 -3.73 17.57 6.14
C GLY A 100 -4.34 17.86 7.53
N THR A 101 -5.62 18.21 7.59
CA THR A 101 -6.33 18.43 8.87
C THR A 101 -6.43 17.15 9.69
N VAL A 102 -6.74 16.03 9.04
CA VAL A 102 -6.80 14.70 9.67
C VAL A 102 -5.43 14.29 10.21
N ALA A 103 -4.36 14.48 9.43
CA ALA A 103 -3.00 14.22 9.86
C ALA A 103 -2.63 15.04 11.11
N GLN A 104 -2.91 16.35 11.09
CA GLN A 104 -2.65 17.23 12.22
C GLN A 104 -3.39 16.76 13.49
N ARG A 105 -4.67 16.42 13.37
CA ARG A 105 -5.48 15.93 14.48
C ARG A 105 -4.93 14.63 15.05
N LEU A 106 -4.66 13.64 14.19
CA LEU A 106 -4.18 12.33 14.60
C LEU A 106 -2.85 12.44 15.37
N ILE A 107 -1.90 13.21 14.85
CA ILE A 107 -0.57 13.38 15.44
C ILE A 107 -0.61 14.17 16.76
N THR A 108 -1.58 15.09 16.93
CA THR A 108 -1.70 15.85 18.18
C THR A 108 -2.42 15.11 19.30
N GLN A 109 -3.23 14.12 18.96
CA GLN A 109 -4.02 13.35 19.94
C GLN A 109 -3.26 12.15 20.54
N GLN A 110 -2.28 11.62 19.84
CA GLN A 110 -1.52 10.44 20.27
C GLN A 110 -0.07 10.54 19.77
N ASP A 111 0.86 10.04 20.57
CA ASP A 111 2.24 9.86 20.16
C ASP A 111 2.32 8.77 19.09
N MET A 112 2.78 9.12 17.89
CA MET A 112 2.92 8.24 16.74
C MET A 112 4.38 7.88 16.51
N THR A 113 4.65 6.59 16.32
CA THR A 113 5.96 6.11 15.86
C THR A 113 6.19 6.46 14.38
N ALA A 114 5.14 6.31 13.58
CA ALA A 114 5.14 6.62 12.14
C ALA A 114 3.70 6.79 11.64
N VAL A 115 3.57 7.30 10.40
CA VAL A 115 2.34 7.35 9.63
C VAL A 115 2.49 6.55 8.34
N LEU A 116 1.47 5.79 7.93
CA LEU A 116 1.37 5.14 6.61
C LEU A 116 0.21 5.76 5.82
N GLY A 117 0.39 5.95 4.53
CA GLY A 117 -0.66 6.50 3.63
C GLY A 117 -0.07 7.36 2.49
N ALA A 118 -0.89 7.96 1.65
CA ALA A 118 -2.35 7.81 1.59
C ALA A 118 -2.85 7.09 0.32
N PHE A 119 -2.06 6.52 -0.53
CA PHE A 119 -2.32 6.05 -1.90
C PHE A 119 -2.44 7.20 -2.90
N VAL A 120 -3.45 8.07 -2.77
CA VAL A 120 -3.64 9.24 -3.66
C VAL A 120 -2.53 10.26 -3.41
N SER A 121 -1.71 10.53 -4.42
CA SER A 121 -0.47 11.32 -4.27
C SER A 121 -0.71 12.74 -3.74
N SER A 122 -1.79 13.40 -4.15
CA SER A 122 -2.13 14.75 -3.66
C SER A 122 -2.48 14.76 -2.17
N LEU A 123 -3.11 13.69 -1.65
CA LEU A 123 -3.37 13.53 -0.22
C LEU A 123 -2.07 13.26 0.54
N THR A 124 -1.21 12.39 0.00
CA THR A 124 0.11 12.08 0.58
C THR A 124 0.97 13.34 0.69
N ILE A 125 0.97 14.20 -0.33
CA ILE A 125 1.69 15.48 -0.32
C ILE A 125 1.22 16.35 0.85
N ALA A 126 -0.09 16.49 1.06
CA ALA A 126 -0.64 17.28 2.17
C ALA A 126 -0.33 16.67 3.56
N ILE A 127 -0.43 15.35 3.69
CA ILE A 127 -0.08 14.63 4.93
C ILE A 127 1.40 14.81 5.24
N SER A 128 2.27 14.68 4.23
CA SER A 128 3.72 14.78 4.39
C SER A 128 4.20 16.14 4.89
N GLU A 129 3.50 17.22 4.59
CA GLU A 129 3.79 18.54 5.14
C GLU A 129 3.54 18.63 6.66
N VAL A 130 2.57 17.88 7.15
CA VAL A 130 2.26 17.81 8.58
C VAL A 130 3.26 16.91 9.30
N THR A 131 3.52 15.71 8.77
CA THR A 131 4.43 14.74 9.38
C THR A 131 5.86 15.25 9.42
N GLU A 132 6.34 15.93 8.36
CA GLU A 132 7.67 16.53 8.32
C GLU A 132 7.85 17.59 9.39
N ARG A 133 6.89 18.51 9.58
CA ARG A 133 6.95 19.53 10.63
C ARG A 133 6.94 18.99 12.05
N ARG A 134 6.62 17.72 12.24
CA ARG A 134 6.53 17.02 13.52
C ARG A 134 7.61 15.95 13.69
N ASP A 135 8.54 15.86 12.75
CA ASP A 135 9.60 14.87 12.72
C ASP A 135 9.09 13.41 12.81
N ILE A 136 7.90 13.15 12.27
CA ILE A 136 7.28 11.83 12.24
C ILE A 136 7.49 11.20 10.87
N PRO A 137 8.10 9.99 10.77
CA PRO A 137 8.28 9.34 9.49
C PRO A 137 6.94 8.98 8.84
N LEU A 138 6.80 9.33 7.55
CA LEU A 138 5.71 8.90 6.68
C LEU A 138 6.26 7.88 5.68
N LEU A 139 5.72 6.67 5.68
CA LEU A 139 6.00 5.68 4.65
C LEU A 139 4.80 5.61 3.69
N THR A 140 5.07 5.56 2.38
CA THR A 140 4.02 5.63 1.36
C THR A 140 4.36 4.82 0.11
N MET A 141 3.31 4.31 -0.54
CA MET A 141 3.38 3.74 -1.88
C MET A 141 2.88 4.69 -2.98
N SER A 142 2.56 5.94 -2.65
CA SER A 142 2.11 6.93 -3.63
C SER A 142 3.22 7.29 -4.62
N PHE A 143 2.87 7.53 -5.90
CA PHE A 143 3.84 7.59 -6.99
C PHE A 143 4.41 8.98 -7.32
N ALA A 144 3.72 10.09 -6.97
CA ALA A 144 4.13 11.41 -7.46
C ALA A 144 5.58 11.77 -7.12
N ASP A 145 6.30 12.34 -8.09
CA ASP A 145 7.71 12.74 -7.98
C ASP A 145 7.95 13.74 -6.83
N GLN A 146 6.96 14.58 -6.57
CA GLN A 146 7.03 15.63 -5.56
C GLN A 146 7.14 15.07 -4.12
N ILE A 147 6.71 13.83 -3.87
CA ILE A 147 6.68 13.23 -2.52
C ILE A 147 8.08 13.26 -1.91
N THR A 148 9.09 12.74 -2.60
CA THR A 148 10.50 12.74 -2.18
C THR A 148 11.34 13.79 -2.88
N GLY A 149 10.73 14.67 -3.70
CA GLY A 149 11.42 15.71 -4.47
C GLY A 149 11.52 17.07 -3.78
N ARG A 150 10.96 17.24 -2.56
CA ARG A 150 10.87 18.52 -1.85
C ARG A 150 11.95 18.74 -0.78
N GLY A 151 12.88 17.79 -0.63
CA GLY A 151 13.96 17.87 0.36
C GLY A 151 13.54 17.56 1.80
N TYR A 152 12.37 16.93 2.00
CA TYR A 152 11.91 16.46 3.30
C TYR A 152 12.76 15.27 3.77
N LYS A 153 12.94 15.17 5.10
CA LYS A 153 13.83 14.18 5.70
C LYS A 153 13.10 12.95 6.24
N ASN A 154 11.81 13.09 6.55
CA ASN A 154 11.03 12.05 7.22
C ASN A 154 10.00 11.38 6.30
N ILE A 155 10.19 11.47 4.98
CA ILE A 155 9.30 10.88 3.98
C ILE A 155 10.01 9.73 3.27
N PHE A 156 9.36 8.56 3.23
CA PHE A 156 9.92 7.31 2.68
C PHE A 156 8.94 6.71 1.67
N GLN A 157 9.31 6.75 0.39
CA GLN A 157 8.51 6.26 -0.73
C GLN A 157 9.03 4.88 -1.13
N VAL A 158 8.24 3.80 -0.90
CA VAL A 158 8.67 2.40 -1.13
C VAL A 158 8.64 1.99 -2.60
N VAL A 159 8.05 2.79 -3.47
CA VAL A 159 7.85 2.53 -4.90
C VAL A 159 8.63 3.52 -5.76
N ALA A 160 8.79 3.21 -7.05
CA ALA A 160 9.39 4.13 -8.02
C ALA A 160 8.54 5.39 -8.21
N LYS A 161 9.17 6.49 -8.62
CA LYS A 161 8.50 7.74 -8.97
C LYS A 161 7.63 7.59 -10.21
N ALA A 162 6.51 8.29 -10.26
CA ALA A 162 5.59 8.26 -11.40
C ALA A 162 6.27 8.58 -12.74
N SER A 163 7.24 9.50 -12.77
CA SER A 163 8.00 9.78 -14.00
C SER A 163 8.89 8.60 -14.43
N VAL A 164 9.43 7.82 -13.49
CA VAL A 164 10.18 6.58 -13.80
C VAL A 164 9.23 5.51 -14.32
N ILE A 165 8.07 5.35 -13.67
CA ILE A 165 7.00 4.43 -14.09
C ILE A 165 6.52 4.78 -15.50
N GLY A 166 6.22 6.06 -15.78
CA GLY A 166 5.76 6.49 -17.09
C GLY A 166 6.79 6.27 -18.22
N LYS A 167 8.08 6.49 -17.94
CA LYS A 167 9.14 6.17 -18.90
C LYS A 167 9.21 4.67 -19.18
N ALA A 168 9.22 3.84 -18.14
CA ALA A 168 9.22 2.38 -18.28
C ALA A 168 7.95 1.87 -18.99
N GLN A 169 6.78 2.47 -18.70
CA GLN A 169 5.52 2.15 -19.35
C GLN A 169 5.63 2.27 -20.88
N PHE A 170 6.19 3.38 -21.36
CA PHE A 170 6.46 3.54 -22.79
C PHE A 170 7.48 2.52 -23.30
N GLU A 171 8.64 2.38 -22.64
CA GLU A 171 9.74 1.50 -23.08
C GLU A 171 9.30 0.02 -23.15
N TYR A 172 8.56 -0.45 -22.15
CA TYR A 172 8.05 -1.82 -22.12
C TYR A 172 6.95 -2.03 -23.18
N THR A 173 6.09 -1.04 -23.38
CA THR A 173 5.08 -1.10 -24.45
C THR A 173 5.71 -1.19 -25.82
N ALA A 174 6.74 -0.39 -26.11
CA ALA A 174 7.47 -0.44 -27.37
C ALA A 174 8.15 -1.81 -27.58
N ALA A 175 8.73 -2.39 -26.52
CA ALA A 175 9.35 -3.71 -26.57
C ALA A 175 8.32 -4.84 -26.78
N ILE A 176 7.14 -4.74 -26.17
CA ILE A 176 6.03 -5.70 -26.37
C ILE A 176 5.52 -5.61 -27.83
N ALA A 177 5.28 -4.41 -28.35
CA ALA A 177 4.85 -4.21 -29.74
C ALA A 177 5.88 -4.75 -30.72
N GLN A 178 7.17 -4.47 -30.50
CA GLN A 178 8.26 -5.01 -31.33
C GLN A 178 8.32 -6.53 -31.30
N ALA A 179 8.11 -7.15 -30.14
CA ALA A 179 8.05 -8.60 -30.03
C ALA A 179 6.84 -9.21 -30.78
N ALA A 180 5.77 -8.44 -30.96
CA ALA A 180 4.61 -8.78 -31.79
C ALA A 180 4.79 -8.43 -33.28
N GLY A 181 5.96 -7.94 -33.70
CA GLY A 181 6.26 -7.57 -35.09
C GLY A 181 5.76 -6.18 -35.48
N GLU A 182 5.37 -5.33 -34.53
CA GLU A 182 4.88 -3.97 -34.78
C GLU A 182 5.88 -2.92 -34.28
N LYS A 183 5.94 -1.78 -35.01
CA LYS A 183 6.71 -0.60 -34.60
C LYS A 183 5.75 0.51 -34.17
N ILE A 184 5.93 1.05 -33.00
CA ILE A 184 5.20 2.22 -32.53
C ILE A 184 5.93 3.48 -33.02
N GLU A 185 5.25 4.30 -33.80
CA GLU A 185 5.74 5.59 -34.33
C GLU A 185 4.91 6.77 -33.81
N LYS A 186 3.65 6.51 -33.39
CA LYS A 186 2.72 7.53 -32.92
C LYS A 186 1.98 7.05 -31.68
N ILE A 187 1.98 7.87 -30.64
CA ILE A 187 1.26 7.58 -29.39
C ILE A 187 0.36 8.72 -28.98
N ALA A 188 -0.64 8.37 -28.14
CA ALA A 188 -1.49 9.30 -27.43
C ALA A 188 -1.30 9.16 -25.92
N ILE A 189 -1.29 10.26 -25.20
CA ILE A 189 -1.33 10.32 -23.73
C ILE A 189 -2.58 11.06 -23.32
N MET A 190 -3.32 10.54 -22.34
CA MET A 190 -4.38 11.23 -21.64
C MET A 190 -4.24 10.95 -20.14
N TYR A 191 -4.37 11.97 -19.31
CA TYR A 191 -4.06 11.83 -17.88
C TYR A 191 -4.87 12.79 -17.02
N GLU A 192 -5.18 12.34 -15.81
CA GLU A 192 -5.77 13.21 -14.82
C GLU A 192 -4.77 14.29 -14.37
N ASP A 193 -5.25 15.50 -14.09
CA ASP A 193 -4.45 16.71 -13.94
C ASP A 193 -3.81 16.90 -12.55
N THR A 194 -3.89 15.89 -11.66
CA THR A 194 -3.26 15.97 -10.34
C THR A 194 -1.76 15.59 -10.35
N ALA A 195 -1.14 15.57 -9.19
CA ALA A 195 0.29 15.30 -9.05
C ALA A 195 0.72 13.94 -9.61
N TYR A 196 -0.13 12.90 -9.53
CA TYR A 196 0.14 11.58 -10.05
C TYR A 196 0.13 11.55 -11.58
N GLY A 197 -1.00 11.89 -12.20
CA GLY A 197 -1.13 11.82 -13.66
C GLY A 197 -0.13 12.72 -14.38
N THR A 198 0.06 13.95 -13.88
CA THR A 198 1.04 14.91 -14.43
C THR A 198 2.48 14.36 -14.38
N ALA A 199 2.89 13.74 -13.27
CA ALA A 199 4.24 13.19 -13.12
C ALA A 199 4.45 11.97 -14.03
N GLN A 200 3.47 11.07 -14.14
CA GLN A 200 3.59 9.90 -15.02
C GLN A 200 3.59 10.29 -16.50
N ALA A 201 2.73 11.24 -16.91
CA ALA A 201 2.73 11.79 -18.27
C ALA A 201 4.09 12.42 -18.65
N LYS A 202 4.76 13.08 -17.69
CA LYS A 202 6.15 13.58 -17.90
C LYS A 202 7.11 12.45 -18.26
N GLY A 203 7.00 11.30 -17.59
CA GLY A 203 7.80 10.12 -17.90
C GLY A 203 7.52 9.54 -19.28
N LEU A 204 6.23 9.40 -19.63
CA LEU A 204 5.79 8.95 -20.95
C LEU A 204 6.34 9.83 -22.08
N ARG A 205 6.25 11.16 -21.93
CA ARG A 205 6.83 12.14 -22.88
C ARG A 205 8.34 11.95 -23.02
N ALA A 206 9.04 11.75 -21.90
CA ALA A 206 10.49 11.54 -21.94
C ALA A 206 10.87 10.25 -22.68
N GLY A 207 10.14 9.15 -22.45
CA GLY A 207 10.33 7.88 -23.14
C GLY A 207 10.07 8.00 -24.63
N ALA A 208 8.93 8.57 -25.04
CA ALA A 208 8.58 8.78 -26.45
C ALA A 208 9.62 9.66 -27.17
N LYS A 209 10.03 10.77 -26.55
CA LYS A 209 11.07 11.66 -27.09
C LYS A 209 12.40 10.94 -27.30
N ALA A 210 12.83 10.13 -26.31
CA ALA A 210 14.10 9.39 -26.41
C ALA A 210 14.09 8.36 -27.56
N ALA A 211 12.92 7.82 -27.89
CA ALA A 211 12.73 6.85 -28.98
C ALA A 211 12.37 7.51 -30.33
N ASN A 212 12.31 8.83 -30.41
CA ASN A 212 11.83 9.58 -31.60
C ASN A 212 10.43 9.17 -32.06
N VAL A 213 9.52 8.89 -31.08
CA VAL A 213 8.12 8.58 -31.32
C VAL A 213 7.28 9.85 -31.23
N GLU A 214 6.40 10.04 -32.20
CA GLU A 214 5.55 11.21 -32.29
C GLU A 214 4.43 11.15 -31.24
N LEU A 215 4.26 12.23 -30.47
CA LEU A 215 3.16 12.40 -29.55
C LEU A 215 2.03 13.16 -30.25
N VAL A 216 1.06 12.42 -30.79
CA VAL A 216 -0.05 12.96 -31.59
C VAL A 216 -1.23 13.47 -30.76
N MET A 217 -1.28 13.09 -29.47
CA MET A 217 -2.25 13.59 -28.50
C MET A 217 -1.59 13.61 -27.11
N ASP A 218 -1.76 14.72 -26.40
CA ASP A 218 -1.19 14.92 -25.04
C ASP A 218 -2.15 15.81 -24.24
N ASP A 219 -3.18 15.17 -23.64
CA ASP A 219 -4.28 15.88 -23.03
C ASP A 219 -4.42 15.56 -21.54
N ALA A 220 -4.34 16.60 -20.71
CA ALA A 220 -4.79 16.56 -19.33
C ALA A 220 -6.32 16.71 -19.26
N TYR A 221 -6.91 16.07 -18.28
CA TYR A 221 -8.33 16.26 -17.94
C TYR A 221 -8.51 16.37 -16.41
N PRO A 222 -9.55 17.06 -15.95
CA PRO A 222 -9.84 17.17 -14.50
C PRO A 222 -10.13 15.79 -13.90
N LEU A 223 -9.52 15.50 -12.75
CA LEU A 223 -9.85 14.29 -11.99
C LEU A 223 -11.36 14.20 -11.72
N GLY A 224 -11.93 13.02 -11.99
CA GLY A 224 -13.38 12.79 -11.86
C GLY A 224 -14.17 13.28 -13.08
N ILE A 225 -13.56 13.20 -14.26
CA ILE A 225 -14.23 13.51 -15.54
C ILE A 225 -15.53 12.71 -15.69
N THR A 226 -16.59 13.37 -16.14
CA THR A 226 -17.92 12.75 -16.29
C THR A 226 -18.26 12.36 -17.72
N ASP A 227 -17.57 12.92 -18.72
CA ASP A 227 -17.72 12.59 -20.14
C ASP A 227 -16.36 12.55 -20.83
N THR A 228 -15.97 11.37 -21.31
CA THR A 228 -14.72 11.14 -22.04
C THR A 228 -14.91 11.15 -23.55
N THR A 229 -16.14 11.32 -24.05
CA THR A 229 -16.44 11.30 -25.49
C THR A 229 -15.58 12.27 -26.31
N PRO A 230 -15.35 13.53 -25.89
CA PRO A 230 -14.46 14.43 -26.65
C PRO A 230 -13.02 13.92 -26.76
N LEU A 231 -12.46 13.37 -25.65
CA LEU A 231 -11.11 12.80 -25.63
C LEU A 231 -11.00 11.59 -26.57
N ILE A 232 -12.00 10.69 -26.54
CA ILE A 232 -12.01 9.49 -27.36
C ILE A 232 -12.23 9.82 -28.85
N ASN A 233 -13.01 10.83 -29.18
CA ASN A 233 -13.15 11.33 -30.54
C ASN A 233 -11.83 11.92 -31.07
N LYS A 234 -11.10 12.68 -30.24
CA LYS A 234 -9.77 13.19 -30.57
C LYS A 234 -8.77 12.05 -30.78
N LEU A 235 -8.77 11.05 -29.89
CA LEU A 235 -7.95 9.85 -30.03
C LEU A 235 -8.21 9.12 -31.34
N ARG A 236 -9.47 8.95 -31.72
CA ARG A 236 -9.86 8.30 -32.98
C ARG A 236 -9.26 9.00 -34.20
N GLY A 237 -9.23 10.34 -34.22
CA GLY A 237 -8.70 11.15 -35.30
C GLY A 237 -7.18 11.33 -35.29
N SER A 238 -6.50 10.92 -34.21
CA SER A 238 -5.09 11.23 -33.99
C SER A 238 -4.11 10.38 -34.80
N GLY A 239 -4.51 9.18 -35.20
CA GLY A 239 -3.62 8.21 -35.83
C GLY A 239 -2.66 7.53 -34.84
N ALA A 240 -2.90 7.62 -33.51
CA ALA A 240 -2.12 6.94 -32.50
C ALA A 240 -2.20 5.42 -32.64
N GLN A 241 -1.07 4.74 -32.47
CA GLN A 241 -0.95 3.28 -32.51
C GLN A 241 -1.09 2.65 -31.11
N ALA A 242 -0.88 3.44 -30.06
CA ALA A 242 -1.12 3.08 -28.68
C ALA A 242 -1.57 4.31 -27.87
N VAL A 243 -2.39 4.10 -26.84
CA VAL A 243 -2.83 5.16 -25.94
C VAL A 243 -2.45 4.83 -24.50
N PHE A 244 -1.97 5.82 -23.78
CA PHE A 244 -1.52 5.74 -22.40
C PHE A 244 -2.44 6.57 -21.50
N PRO A 245 -3.56 5.99 -21.03
CA PRO A 245 -4.42 6.67 -20.07
C PRO A 245 -3.85 6.50 -18.65
N VAL A 246 -3.70 7.62 -17.92
CA VAL A 246 -3.25 7.65 -16.53
C VAL A 246 -4.39 8.17 -15.67
N SER A 247 -5.02 7.29 -14.89
CA SER A 247 -6.32 7.56 -14.26
C SER A 247 -6.51 6.78 -12.97
N TYR A 248 -7.37 7.30 -12.09
CA TYR A 248 -7.99 6.51 -11.02
C TYR A 248 -9.21 5.72 -11.55
N LEU A 249 -9.83 4.90 -10.69
CA LEU A 249 -10.80 3.88 -11.10
C LEU A 249 -11.97 4.41 -11.94
N ASN A 250 -12.68 5.45 -11.47
CA ASN A 250 -13.88 5.94 -12.14
C ASN A 250 -13.56 6.44 -13.56
N ASP A 251 -12.46 7.17 -13.69
CA ASP A 251 -12.01 7.73 -14.97
C ASP A 251 -11.54 6.60 -15.91
N SER A 252 -10.80 5.61 -15.37
CA SER A 252 -10.34 4.44 -16.15
C SER A 252 -11.51 3.62 -16.71
N LEU A 253 -12.53 3.37 -15.89
CA LEU A 253 -13.75 2.69 -16.30
C LEU A 253 -14.43 3.44 -17.45
N LEU A 254 -14.58 4.75 -17.33
CA LEU A 254 -15.23 5.59 -18.32
C LEU A 254 -14.45 5.63 -19.63
N ILE A 255 -13.12 5.80 -19.57
CA ILE A 255 -12.24 5.85 -20.74
C ILE A 255 -12.33 4.53 -21.52
N ILE A 256 -12.07 3.40 -20.86
CA ILE A 256 -12.04 2.10 -21.56
C ILE A 256 -13.43 1.74 -22.08
N ARG A 257 -14.49 1.96 -21.30
CA ARG A 257 -15.87 1.73 -21.75
C ARG A 257 -16.18 2.54 -23.01
N THR A 258 -15.88 3.83 -23.01
CA THR A 258 -16.15 4.70 -24.17
C THR A 258 -15.34 4.26 -25.40
N MET A 259 -14.07 3.89 -25.23
CA MET A 259 -13.25 3.33 -26.32
C MET A 259 -13.89 2.09 -26.93
N ARG A 260 -14.27 1.11 -26.11
CA ARG A 260 -14.86 -0.16 -26.57
C ARG A 260 -16.23 0.02 -27.21
N GLN A 261 -17.11 0.82 -26.61
CA GLN A 261 -18.42 1.16 -27.17
C GLN A 261 -18.30 1.85 -28.54
N GLN A 262 -17.28 2.66 -28.70
CA GLN A 262 -16.96 3.31 -29.97
C GLN A 262 -16.13 2.43 -30.92
N LYS A 263 -15.91 1.15 -30.59
CA LYS A 263 -15.15 0.17 -31.40
C LYS A 263 -13.73 0.61 -31.74
N LEU A 264 -13.06 1.35 -30.83
CA LEU A 264 -11.64 1.62 -30.97
C LEU A 264 -10.83 0.40 -30.53
N THR A 265 -9.96 -0.09 -31.42
CA THR A 265 -9.08 -1.24 -31.20
C THR A 265 -7.64 -0.83 -30.88
N ILE A 266 -7.37 0.46 -30.69
CA ILE A 266 -6.07 0.97 -30.27
C ILE A 266 -5.71 0.36 -28.93
N PRO A 267 -4.53 -0.30 -28.77
CA PRO A 267 -4.09 -0.80 -27.48
C PRO A 267 -4.07 0.29 -26.42
N ALA A 268 -4.74 0.03 -25.29
CA ALA A 268 -4.74 0.90 -24.13
C ALA A 268 -3.79 0.33 -23.07
N ILE A 269 -2.84 1.15 -22.63
CA ILE A 269 -1.85 0.79 -21.63
C ILE A 269 -2.07 1.67 -20.40
N GLY A 270 -2.75 1.15 -19.40
CA GLY A 270 -3.10 1.86 -18.17
C GLY A 270 -1.89 2.28 -17.34
N GLY A 271 -2.06 3.33 -16.57
CA GLY A 271 -1.04 3.94 -15.73
C GLY A 271 -0.98 3.37 -14.30
N ALA A 272 -1.18 2.08 -14.06
CA ALA A 272 -1.39 1.50 -12.73
C ALA A 272 -2.74 1.93 -12.09
N ALA A 273 -2.79 2.16 -10.79
CA ALA A 273 -3.94 2.70 -10.07
C ALA A 273 -5.29 2.10 -10.53
N GLY A 274 -6.11 2.85 -11.25
CA GLY A 274 -7.46 2.46 -11.63
C GLY A 274 -7.56 1.29 -12.61
N TYR A 275 -6.45 0.80 -13.14
CA TYR A 275 -6.43 -0.28 -14.16
C TYR A 275 -6.10 -1.67 -13.58
N VAL A 276 -5.73 -1.77 -12.30
CA VAL A 276 -5.11 -2.99 -11.74
C VAL A 276 -5.84 -3.55 -10.52
N ILE A 277 -7.07 -3.15 -10.27
CA ILE A 277 -7.90 -3.63 -9.16
C ILE A 277 -9.12 -4.41 -9.66
N PRO A 278 -9.68 -5.35 -8.87
CA PRO A 278 -10.84 -6.17 -9.28
C PRO A 278 -12.04 -5.36 -9.73
N ASP A 279 -12.24 -4.17 -9.19
CA ASP A 279 -13.35 -3.29 -9.53
C ASP A 279 -13.29 -2.77 -10.97
N PHE A 280 -12.09 -2.75 -11.58
CA PHE A 280 -11.93 -2.43 -12.99
C PHE A 280 -12.56 -3.52 -13.89
N GLU A 281 -12.23 -4.80 -13.64
CA GLU A 281 -12.84 -5.91 -14.37
C GLU A 281 -14.33 -6.03 -14.07
N LYS A 282 -14.73 -5.95 -12.81
CA LYS A 282 -16.17 -5.97 -12.42
C LYS A 282 -16.98 -4.88 -13.11
N GLY A 283 -16.41 -3.70 -13.28
CA GLY A 283 -17.08 -2.58 -13.93
C GLY A 283 -17.12 -2.66 -15.45
N LEU A 284 -16.19 -3.36 -16.09
CA LEU A 284 -16.02 -3.43 -17.53
C LEU A 284 -16.43 -4.77 -18.15
N GLY A 285 -16.36 -5.87 -17.38
CA GLY A 285 -16.56 -7.22 -17.90
C GLY A 285 -15.56 -7.53 -19.04
N GLU A 286 -16.08 -8.01 -20.16
CA GLU A 286 -15.29 -8.35 -21.34
C GLU A 286 -14.44 -7.20 -21.90
N PHE A 287 -14.81 -5.94 -21.62
CA PHE A 287 -14.04 -4.78 -22.08
C PHE A 287 -12.70 -4.63 -21.36
N ALA A 288 -12.50 -5.27 -20.21
CA ALA A 288 -11.22 -5.30 -19.51
C ALA A 288 -10.22 -6.27 -20.14
N GLU A 289 -10.71 -7.28 -20.90
CA GLU A 289 -9.85 -8.33 -21.46
C GLU A 289 -8.72 -7.75 -22.30
N ASN A 290 -7.50 -8.24 -22.05
CA ASN A 290 -6.26 -7.82 -22.68
C ASN A 290 -5.83 -6.36 -22.45
N VAL A 291 -6.50 -5.59 -21.60
CA VAL A 291 -6.00 -4.26 -21.21
C VAL A 291 -4.66 -4.44 -20.47
N LEU A 292 -3.62 -3.79 -21.00
CA LEU A 292 -2.30 -3.70 -20.39
C LEU A 292 -2.26 -2.61 -19.34
N SER A 293 -1.44 -2.76 -18.32
CA SER A 293 -1.09 -1.68 -17.39
C SER A 293 0.35 -1.81 -16.91
N ILE A 294 0.98 -0.67 -16.61
CA ILE A 294 2.21 -0.63 -15.82
C ILE A 294 1.86 -0.83 -14.35
N ASP A 295 2.78 -1.38 -13.56
CA ASP A 295 2.69 -1.44 -12.11
C ASP A 295 4.09 -1.52 -11.48
N THR A 296 4.21 -1.58 -10.15
CA THR A 296 5.45 -1.73 -9.38
C THR A 296 5.50 -3.01 -8.55
N SER A 297 4.39 -3.74 -8.48
CA SER A 297 4.27 -5.06 -7.87
C SER A 297 3.08 -5.81 -8.46
N ASN A 298 3.06 -7.14 -8.34
CA ASN A 298 1.87 -7.95 -8.63
C ASN A 298 1.85 -9.18 -7.74
N TYR A 299 0.66 -9.63 -7.35
CA TYR A 299 0.47 -10.77 -6.45
C TYR A 299 1.09 -12.07 -6.99
N ASP A 300 1.22 -12.23 -8.30
CA ASP A 300 1.74 -13.43 -8.95
C ASP A 300 3.27 -13.58 -8.87
N LEU A 301 3.97 -12.53 -8.40
CA LEU A 301 5.41 -12.59 -8.13
C LEU A 301 5.72 -13.41 -6.87
N ALA A 302 4.84 -13.35 -5.88
CA ALA A 302 4.97 -14.06 -4.61
C ALA A 302 3.66 -14.75 -4.20
N PRO A 303 3.17 -15.74 -4.99
CA PRO A 303 1.82 -16.28 -4.82
C PRO A 303 1.59 -16.94 -3.47
N GLN A 304 2.61 -17.57 -2.86
CA GLN A 304 2.50 -18.17 -1.53
C GLN A 304 2.30 -17.10 -0.44
N LEU A 305 2.91 -15.96 -0.60
CA LEU A 305 2.78 -14.80 0.31
C LEU A 305 1.39 -14.19 0.19
N THR A 306 0.96 -13.90 -1.03
CA THR A 306 -0.28 -13.17 -1.33
C THR A 306 -1.53 -14.02 -1.19
N GLU A 307 -1.41 -15.36 -1.21
CA GLU A 307 -2.52 -16.28 -0.95
C GLU A 307 -3.12 -16.10 0.46
N ARG A 308 -2.31 -15.66 1.44
CA ARG A 308 -2.81 -15.32 2.79
C ARG A 308 -3.81 -14.18 2.76
N PHE A 309 -3.57 -13.19 1.91
CA PHE A 309 -4.49 -12.08 1.67
C PHE A 309 -5.79 -12.58 1.01
N ARG A 310 -5.67 -13.38 -0.07
CA ARG A 310 -6.83 -13.94 -0.77
C ARG A 310 -7.73 -14.78 0.14
N LYS A 311 -7.15 -15.61 1.00
CA LYS A 311 -7.89 -16.40 2.00
C LYS A 311 -8.68 -15.54 2.98
N ARG A 312 -8.13 -14.40 3.39
CA ARG A 312 -8.76 -13.52 4.36
C ARG A 312 -9.83 -12.62 3.74
N PHE A 313 -9.58 -12.08 2.57
CA PHE A 313 -10.40 -11.01 1.98
C PHE A 313 -11.19 -11.43 0.74
N GLY A 314 -10.93 -12.61 0.15
CA GLY A 314 -11.72 -13.18 -0.92
C GLY A 314 -11.39 -12.69 -2.35
N TYR A 315 -10.32 -11.90 -2.53
CA TYR A 315 -9.84 -11.43 -3.83
C TYR A 315 -8.31 -11.45 -3.89
N PHE A 316 -7.72 -11.33 -5.08
CA PHE A 316 -6.26 -11.29 -5.20
C PHE A 316 -5.68 -10.03 -4.53
N MET A 317 -4.47 -10.14 -3.99
CA MET A 317 -3.82 -9.01 -3.33
C MET A 317 -3.41 -7.97 -4.37
N VAL A 318 -4.11 -6.86 -4.37
CA VAL A 318 -3.86 -5.73 -5.26
C VAL A 318 -2.57 -4.99 -4.87
N HIS A 319 -1.98 -4.23 -5.80
CA HIS A 319 -0.70 -3.55 -5.56
C HIS A 319 -0.73 -2.64 -4.34
N GLU A 320 -1.78 -1.85 -4.14
CA GLU A 320 -1.88 -0.95 -3.00
C GLU A 320 -1.94 -1.68 -1.65
N ALA A 321 -2.54 -2.87 -1.63
CA ALA A 321 -2.56 -3.70 -0.42
C ALA A 321 -1.16 -4.28 -0.14
N LEU A 322 -0.48 -4.78 -1.17
CA LEU A 322 0.86 -5.34 -1.06
C LEU A 322 1.89 -4.28 -0.69
N GLU A 323 1.89 -3.13 -1.35
CA GLU A 323 2.88 -2.09 -1.15
C GLU A 323 2.70 -1.35 0.18
N HIS A 324 1.46 -1.21 0.69
CA HIS A 324 1.24 -0.74 2.06
C HIS A 324 1.57 -1.82 3.12
N ALA A 325 1.37 -3.10 2.82
CA ALA A 325 1.90 -4.19 3.65
C ALA A 325 3.44 -4.10 3.75
N VAL A 326 4.12 -3.81 2.63
CA VAL A 326 5.57 -3.56 2.60
C VAL A 326 5.94 -2.32 3.40
N CYS A 327 5.17 -1.23 3.35
CA CYS A 327 5.42 -0.06 4.21
C CYS A 327 5.44 -0.45 5.69
N LEU A 328 4.48 -1.27 6.16
CA LEU A 328 4.46 -1.71 7.55
C LEU A 328 5.59 -2.69 7.85
N GLU A 329 5.90 -3.63 6.97
CA GLU A 329 7.02 -4.56 7.13
C GLU A 329 8.35 -3.81 7.28
N VAL A 330 8.62 -2.85 6.40
CA VAL A 330 9.83 -2.00 6.43
C VAL A 330 9.88 -1.19 7.73
N LEU A 331 8.76 -0.59 8.15
CA LEU A 331 8.65 0.13 9.41
C LEU A 331 9.01 -0.77 10.60
N VAL A 332 8.48 -1.97 10.67
CA VAL A 332 8.73 -2.91 11.77
C VAL A 332 10.19 -3.37 11.77
N GLN A 333 10.79 -3.63 10.61
CA GLN A 333 12.21 -3.95 10.52
C GLN A 333 13.09 -2.77 10.97
N ALA A 334 12.70 -1.52 10.66
CA ALA A 334 13.39 -0.33 11.15
C ALA A 334 13.27 -0.18 12.67
N ILE A 335 12.10 -0.42 13.26
CA ILE A 335 11.87 -0.43 14.73
C ILE A 335 12.74 -1.50 15.40
N ARG A 336 12.79 -2.71 14.87
CA ARG A 336 13.65 -3.80 15.38
C ARG A 336 15.12 -3.40 15.33
N LYS A 337 15.57 -2.80 14.22
CA LYS A 337 16.94 -2.32 14.07
C LYS A 337 17.27 -1.19 15.04
N ALA A 338 16.37 -0.24 15.23
CA ALA A 338 16.52 0.88 16.17
C ALA A 338 16.42 0.42 17.64
N LYS A 339 15.75 -0.70 17.90
CA LYS A 339 15.32 -1.16 19.25
C LYS A 339 14.56 -0.05 20.00
N SER A 340 13.82 0.75 19.26
CA SER A 340 13.09 1.93 19.74
C SER A 340 11.84 2.15 18.91
N ALA A 341 10.76 2.64 19.55
CA ALA A 341 9.55 3.10 18.89
C ALA A 341 9.50 4.64 18.75
N LYS A 342 10.57 5.36 19.12
CA LYS A 342 10.62 6.80 18.95
C LYS A 342 10.76 7.15 17.47
N ALA A 343 9.96 8.11 17.01
CA ALA A 343 9.91 8.51 15.59
C ALA A 343 11.29 8.87 15.02
N GLU A 344 12.10 9.61 15.79
CA GLU A 344 13.46 10.01 15.39
C GLU A 344 14.40 8.82 15.16
N ASP A 345 14.42 7.86 16.11
CA ASP A 345 15.26 6.66 16.02
C ASP A 345 14.85 5.79 14.82
N VAL A 346 13.54 5.66 14.59
CA VAL A 346 12.97 4.91 13.48
C VAL A 346 13.31 5.58 12.14
N ALA A 347 13.15 6.90 12.03
CA ALA A 347 13.52 7.66 10.84
C ALA A 347 15.02 7.51 10.52
N ALA A 348 15.89 7.53 11.54
CA ALA A 348 17.33 7.29 11.38
C ALA A 348 17.61 5.85 10.88
N ALA A 349 16.89 4.85 11.42
CA ALA A 349 17.04 3.45 11.03
C ALA A 349 16.54 3.15 9.59
N LEU A 350 15.57 3.91 9.10
CA LEU A 350 15.07 3.81 7.73
C LEU A 350 16.11 4.28 6.70
N ARG A 351 16.85 5.35 7.00
CA ARG A 351 17.83 5.92 6.06
C ARG A 351 19.02 5.01 5.83
N GLY A 352 19.36 4.79 4.56
CA GLY A 352 20.54 4.03 4.14
C GLY A 352 20.50 2.54 4.48
N ALA A 353 19.43 2.04 5.10
CA ALA A 353 19.28 0.62 5.36
C ALA A 353 18.70 -0.10 4.14
N ARG A 354 19.08 -1.37 3.98
CA ARG A 354 18.47 -2.30 3.06
C ARG A 354 17.57 -3.25 3.86
N PHE A 355 16.32 -3.36 3.43
CA PHE A 355 15.29 -4.22 4.00
C PHE A 355 14.96 -5.34 3.03
N THR A 356 14.79 -6.57 3.52
CA THR A 356 14.52 -7.77 2.71
C THR A 356 13.66 -8.74 3.50
N GLY A 357 13.04 -9.70 2.79
CA GLY A 357 12.25 -10.76 3.39
C GLY A 357 10.86 -10.31 3.85
N GLY A 358 10.05 -11.25 4.31
CA GLY A 358 8.67 -11.00 4.68
C GLY A 358 7.85 -10.51 3.48
N TRP A 359 7.02 -9.48 3.70
CA TRP A 359 6.18 -8.91 2.64
C TRP A 359 6.97 -8.19 1.54
N ILE A 360 8.23 -7.83 1.78
CA ILE A 360 9.12 -7.19 0.80
C ILE A 360 9.42 -8.12 -0.39
N ASP A 361 9.37 -9.44 -0.21
CA ASP A 361 9.59 -10.42 -1.27
C ASP A 361 8.52 -10.35 -2.39
N GLY A 362 7.39 -9.68 -2.14
CA GLY A 362 6.38 -9.37 -3.15
C GLY A 362 6.72 -8.20 -4.08
N MET A 363 7.77 -7.43 -3.76
CA MET A 363 8.23 -6.32 -4.61
C MET A 363 9.14 -6.82 -5.73
N THR A 364 9.07 -6.18 -6.90
CA THR A 364 9.89 -6.53 -8.07
C THR A 364 11.39 -6.56 -7.79
N GLY A 365 11.89 -5.66 -6.96
CA GLY A 365 13.32 -5.60 -6.59
C GLY A 365 13.72 -6.54 -5.44
N GLY A 366 12.77 -7.26 -4.82
CA GLY A 366 13.01 -8.15 -3.66
C GLY A 366 13.65 -7.47 -2.46
N ALA A 367 13.71 -6.15 -2.44
CA ALA A 367 14.31 -5.36 -1.37
C ALA A 367 13.81 -3.91 -1.41
N VAL A 368 13.90 -3.23 -0.27
CA VAL A 368 13.70 -1.78 -0.16
C VAL A 368 14.96 -1.14 0.38
N GLN A 369 15.43 -0.10 -0.30
CA GLN A 369 16.58 0.70 0.14
C GLN A 369 16.34 2.16 -0.21
N PHE A 370 16.28 3.00 0.82
CA PHE A 370 16.05 4.43 0.63
C PHE A 370 17.34 5.18 0.36
N ASP A 371 17.33 6.07 -0.62
CA ASP A 371 18.37 7.06 -0.83
C ASP A 371 18.26 8.24 0.15
N GLN A 372 19.08 9.26 -0.04
CA GLN A 372 19.08 10.46 0.81
C GLN A 372 17.78 11.27 0.72
N THR A 373 16.97 11.07 -0.31
CA THR A 373 15.68 11.73 -0.48
C THR A 373 14.52 10.94 0.12
N GLY A 374 14.78 9.71 0.60
CA GLY A 374 13.77 8.77 1.07
C GLY A 374 13.07 7.98 -0.03
N LEU A 375 13.60 7.98 -1.25
CA LEU A 375 13.10 7.15 -2.35
C LEU A 375 13.71 5.76 -2.31
N ASN A 376 12.90 4.71 -2.45
CA ASN A 376 13.39 3.36 -2.71
C ASN A 376 14.01 3.28 -4.11
N VAL A 377 15.32 3.06 -4.17
CA VAL A 377 16.08 2.98 -5.44
C VAL A 377 16.04 1.58 -6.08
N LEU A 378 15.43 0.61 -5.42
CA LEU A 378 15.36 -0.78 -5.90
C LEU A 378 13.98 -1.15 -6.48
N SER A 379 13.01 -0.23 -6.45
CA SER A 379 11.70 -0.48 -7.05
C SER A 379 11.79 -0.42 -8.58
N VAL A 380 11.45 -1.51 -9.24
CA VAL A 380 11.46 -1.66 -10.70
C VAL A 380 10.03 -1.85 -11.21
N PRO A 381 9.57 -1.07 -12.21
CA PRO A 381 8.25 -1.28 -12.81
C PRO A 381 8.14 -2.61 -13.55
N LEU A 382 6.91 -3.09 -13.71
CA LEU A 382 6.54 -4.25 -14.50
C LEU A 382 5.27 -3.98 -15.31
N MET A 383 5.00 -4.81 -16.33
CA MET A 383 3.72 -4.78 -17.05
C MET A 383 2.85 -5.95 -16.64
N VAL A 384 1.59 -5.64 -16.45
CA VAL A 384 0.53 -6.61 -16.19
C VAL A 384 -0.53 -6.54 -17.28
N GLN A 385 -1.30 -7.61 -17.41
CA GLN A 385 -2.40 -7.67 -18.39
C GLN A 385 -3.58 -8.44 -17.82
N TRP A 386 -4.78 -7.94 -18.05
CA TRP A 386 -6.01 -8.62 -17.69
C TRP A 386 -6.21 -9.88 -18.52
N ARG A 387 -6.52 -10.99 -17.84
CA ARG A 387 -6.84 -12.30 -18.38
C ARG A 387 -8.06 -12.85 -17.65
N GLY A 388 -9.24 -12.67 -18.21
CA GLY A 388 -10.48 -12.95 -17.50
C GLY A 388 -10.58 -12.09 -16.23
N LYS A 389 -10.64 -12.76 -15.07
CA LYS A 389 -10.77 -12.09 -13.75
C LYS A 389 -9.47 -11.87 -13.00
N ASP A 390 -8.34 -12.24 -13.60
CA ASP A 390 -7.02 -12.12 -13.00
C ASP A 390 -6.14 -11.15 -13.77
N ILE A 391 -5.18 -10.55 -13.07
CA ILE A 391 -4.10 -9.77 -13.64
C ILE A 391 -2.82 -10.60 -13.63
N VAL A 392 -2.15 -10.71 -14.76
CA VAL A 392 -0.95 -11.53 -14.93
C VAL A 392 0.23 -10.66 -15.30
N THR A 393 1.38 -10.89 -14.66
CA THR A 393 2.65 -10.24 -15.04
C THR A 393 3.11 -10.75 -16.41
N VAL A 394 3.30 -9.81 -17.37
CA VAL A 394 3.64 -10.12 -18.77
C VAL A 394 4.99 -9.54 -19.21
N TRP A 395 5.59 -8.63 -18.44
CA TRP A 395 6.89 -8.02 -18.75
C TRP A 395 7.53 -7.44 -17.49
N PRO A 396 8.88 -7.41 -17.38
CA PRO A 396 9.89 -7.93 -18.30
C PRO A 396 9.90 -9.47 -18.39
N LYS A 397 10.55 -10.02 -19.43
CA LYS A 397 10.47 -11.43 -19.80
C LYS A 397 10.96 -12.40 -18.72
N ASP A 398 11.93 -11.98 -17.92
CA ASP A 398 12.57 -12.78 -16.85
C ASP A 398 11.65 -13.06 -15.66
N ILE A 399 10.67 -12.19 -15.42
CA ILE A 399 9.67 -12.36 -14.34
C ILE A 399 8.25 -12.63 -14.86
N ALA A 400 8.04 -12.55 -16.17
CA ALA A 400 6.72 -12.75 -16.79
C ALA A 400 6.15 -14.15 -16.52
N LYS A 401 4.86 -14.20 -16.21
CA LYS A 401 4.11 -15.45 -16.00
C LYS A 401 3.37 -15.90 -17.26
N SER A 402 3.17 -15.00 -18.21
CA SER A 402 2.63 -15.31 -19.53
C SER A 402 3.15 -14.33 -20.59
N ALA A 403 3.04 -14.71 -21.86
CA ALA A 403 3.35 -13.79 -22.96
C ALA A 403 2.29 -12.69 -23.05
N PRO A 404 2.67 -11.43 -23.36
CA PRO A 404 1.69 -10.37 -23.60
C PRO A 404 0.90 -10.61 -24.89
N VAL A 405 -0.38 -10.24 -24.89
CA VAL A 405 -1.20 -10.11 -26.10
C VAL A 405 -1.23 -8.64 -26.47
N TRP A 406 -0.64 -8.32 -27.62
CA TRP A 406 -0.53 -6.93 -28.06
C TRP A 406 -1.83 -6.40 -28.67
N ARG A 407 -2.50 -7.19 -29.52
CA ARG A 407 -3.82 -6.89 -30.07
C ARG A 407 -4.71 -8.12 -29.98
N SER A 408 -5.95 -7.93 -29.62
CA SER A 408 -7.00 -8.94 -29.56
C SER A 408 -7.97 -8.78 -30.71
#